data_edd56c294cc56926c3c38ab6b91b96d5
#
_entry.id   edd56c294cc56926c3c38ab6b91b96d5
#
_cell.length_a   1.000
_cell.length_b   1.000
_cell.length_c   1.000
_cell.angle_alpha   90.00
_cell.angle_beta   90.00
_cell.angle_gamma   90.00
#
_symmetry.space_group_name_H-M   'P 1'
#
loop_
_entity.id
_entity.type
_entity.pdbx_description
1 polymer ?
#
loop_
_entity_poly.entity_id
_entity_poly.type
_entity_poly.pdbx_seq_one_letter_code
_entity_poly.pdbx_strand_id
1 'polypeptide(L)'
;HSFHKLYPGIVIEVLQGTYDDVVYWIKNGVVDMGFLSASSAGDLSIVPLYKDPLLCVMPQNMERHGDGEYIGIDEMKTYPFVAQRESTDADIQNFLKGSALDVHAKYHVVDDLAMVSMVAHGFGICIMPEMVMKDIPYEVKCYPIKPEAYRIVGLATQNSEFMAPAVSTMYQYIIEHYKQKDEVDV
;
A
#
# COMPACT_ATOMS: atom_id res chain seq x y z
N HIS A 1 6.44 11.52 -15.30
CA HIS A 1 6.72 12.75 -16.09
C HIS A 1 8.23 13.02 -16.22
N SER A 2 9.01 13.02 -15.13
CA SER A 2 10.46 13.30 -15.15
C SER A 2 11.24 12.30 -16.02
N PHE A 3 10.94 11.01 -15.91
CA PHE A 3 11.53 9.97 -16.75
C PHE A 3 11.28 10.21 -18.24
N HIS A 4 10.03 10.51 -18.62
CA HIS A 4 9.68 10.74 -20.02
C HIS A 4 10.39 11.94 -20.64
N LYS A 5 10.73 12.97 -19.83
CA LYS A 5 11.54 14.11 -20.32
C LYS A 5 12.96 13.71 -20.70
N LEU A 6 13.53 12.73 -19.97
CA LEU A 6 14.89 12.21 -20.22
C LEU A 6 14.91 11.19 -21.36
N TYR A 7 13.85 10.40 -21.48
CA TYR A 7 13.74 9.27 -22.41
C TYR A 7 12.42 9.31 -23.19
N PRO A 8 12.22 10.32 -24.07
CA PRO A 8 10.92 10.54 -24.74
C PRO A 8 10.57 9.42 -25.74
N GLY A 9 11.55 8.62 -26.17
CA GLY A 9 11.32 7.49 -27.06
C GLY A 9 10.87 6.19 -26.37
N ILE A 10 10.84 6.15 -25.03
CA ILE A 10 10.37 4.97 -24.28
C ILE A 10 8.86 5.12 -24.04
N VAL A 11 8.10 4.16 -24.54
CA VAL A 11 6.66 4.05 -24.29
C VAL A 11 6.45 3.28 -22.99
N ILE A 12 5.61 3.80 -22.10
CA ILE A 12 5.26 3.18 -20.83
C ILE A 12 3.77 2.85 -20.87
N GLU A 13 3.46 1.58 -20.67
CA GLU A 13 2.11 1.10 -20.44
C GLU A 13 1.95 0.74 -18.96
N VAL A 14 0.87 1.21 -18.32
CA VAL A 14 0.63 1.01 -16.88
C VAL A 14 -0.63 0.15 -16.71
N LEU A 15 -0.46 -0.99 -16.06
CA LEU A 15 -1.53 -1.88 -15.66
C LEU A 15 -1.75 -1.77 -14.15
N GLN A 16 -3.00 -1.87 -13.70
CA GLN A 16 -3.36 -1.87 -12.30
C GLN A 16 -4.12 -3.16 -11.96
N GLY A 17 -3.76 -3.79 -10.84
CA GLY A 17 -4.38 -5.01 -10.35
C GLY A 17 -4.03 -5.28 -8.89
N THR A 18 -4.47 -6.42 -8.36
CA THR A 18 -4.07 -6.91 -7.05
C THR A 18 -2.59 -7.35 -7.06
N TYR A 19 -2.00 -7.57 -5.89
CA TYR A 19 -0.62 -8.11 -5.83
C TYR A 19 -0.48 -9.45 -6.54
N ASP A 20 -1.48 -10.32 -6.44
CA ASP A 20 -1.50 -11.61 -7.15
C ASP A 20 -1.51 -11.41 -8.67
N ASP A 21 -2.28 -10.42 -9.17
CA ASP A 21 -2.29 -10.07 -10.60
C ASP A 21 -0.90 -9.58 -11.04
N VAL A 22 -0.29 -8.68 -10.28
CA VAL A 22 1.04 -8.12 -10.61
C VAL A 22 2.10 -9.23 -10.60
N VAL A 23 2.10 -10.11 -9.60
CA VAL A 23 3.01 -11.26 -9.55
C VAL A 23 2.82 -12.16 -10.77
N TYR A 24 1.56 -12.48 -11.10
CA TYR A 24 1.22 -13.28 -12.26
C TYR A 24 1.71 -12.62 -13.57
N TRP A 25 1.48 -11.33 -13.74
CA TRP A 25 1.88 -10.58 -14.93
C TRP A 25 3.40 -10.53 -15.11
N ILE A 26 4.15 -10.30 -14.03
CA ILE A 26 5.61 -10.32 -14.09
C ILE A 26 6.11 -11.71 -14.46
N LYS A 27 5.62 -12.78 -13.81
CA LYS A 27 6.04 -14.16 -14.09
C LYS A 27 5.75 -14.63 -15.51
N ASN A 28 4.70 -14.11 -16.10
CA ASN A 28 4.29 -14.47 -17.48
C ASN A 28 4.74 -13.46 -18.54
N GLY A 29 5.54 -12.45 -18.17
CA GLY A 29 6.05 -11.46 -19.10
C GLY A 29 4.99 -10.54 -19.71
N VAL A 30 3.83 -10.39 -19.01
CA VAL A 30 2.78 -9.42 -19.42
C VAL A 30 3.25 -8.01 -19.10
N VAL A 31 3.97 -7.84 -17.99
CA VAL A 31 4.67 -6.61 -17.61
C VAL A 31 6.14 -6.90 -17.31
N ASP A 32 7.00 -5.92 -17.53
CA ASP A 32 8.44 -6.04 -17.29
C ASP A 32 8.81 -5.89 -15.81
N MET A 33 8.08 -5.07 -15.08
CA MET A 33 8.28 -4.79 -13.65
C MET A 33 6.98 -4.33 -13.00
N GLY A 34 6.93 -4.38 -11.68
CA GLY A 34 5.74 -3.92 -10.93
C GLY A 34 6.08 -3.44 -9.53
N PHE A 35 5.26 -2.53 -9.01
CA PHE A 35 5.29 -2.13 -7.61
C PHE A 35 4.36 -3.03 -6.82
N LEU A 36 4.86 -3.63 -5.75
CA LEU A 36 4.07 -4.46 -4.85
C LEU A 36 4.71 -4.51 -3.45
N SER A 37 3.97 -5.04 -2.48
CA SER A 37 4.55 -5.27 -1.16
C SER A 37 5.60 -6.37 -1.20
N ALA A 38 6.70 -6.17 -0.46
CA ALA A 38 7.76 -7.17 -0.32
C ALA A 38 7.24 -8.49 0.26
N SER A 39 6.22 -8.45 1.12
CA SER A 39 5.57 -9.64 1.69
C SER A 39 4.82 -10.49 0.65
N SER A 40 4.44 -9.88 -0.47
CA SER A 40 3.66 -10.51 -1.56
C SER A 40 4.50 -10.89 -2.77
N ALA A 41 5.81 -10.59 -2.77
CA ALA A 41 6.68 -10.80 -3.94
C ALA A 41 6.93 -12.28 -4.30
N GLY A 42 6.78 -13.18 -3.33
CA GLY A 42 7.07 -14.61 -3.53
C GLY A 42 8.53 -14.85 -3.90
N ASP A 43 8.75 -15.45 -5.07
CA ASP A 43 10.07 -15.77 -5.64
C ASP A 43 10.59 -14.72 -6.65
N LEU A 44 9.87 -13.58 -6.81
CA LEU A 44 10.34 -12.49 -7.66
C LEU A 44 11.52 -11.76 -7.01
N SER A 45 12.41 -11.24 -7.86
CA SER A 45 13.45 -10.31 -7.43
C SER A 45 12.80 -8.97 -7.07
N ILE A 46 12.95 -8.53 -5.82
CA ILE A 46 12.36 -7.26 -5.35
C ILE A 46 13.41 -6.37 -4.69
N VAL A 47 13.40 -5.10 -5.07
CA VAL A 47 14.19 -4.05 -4.41
C VAL A 47 13.27 -3.21 -3.55
N PRO A 48 13.47 -3.19 -2.21
CA PRO A 48 12.71 -2.31 -1.33
C PRO A 48 12.92 -0.84 -1.70
N LEU A 49 11.84 -0.06 -1.74
CA LEU A 49 11.88 1.36 -2.10
C LEU A 49 11.33 2.27 -1.02
N TYR A 50 10.29 1.84 -0.32
CA TYR A 50 9.58 2.72 0.60
C TYR A 50 8.93 1.95 1.75
N LYS A 51 9.13 2.46 2.99
CA LYS A 51 8.40 2.01 4.17
C LYS A 51 7.10 2.81 4.27
N ASP A 52 5.97 2.17 4.06
CA ASP A 52 4.64 2.78 4.01
C ASP A 52 3.87 2.44 5.29
N PRO A 53 3.69 3.39 6.22
CA PRO A 53 2.96 3.15 7.46
C PRO A 53 1.52 2.74 7.20
N LEU A 54 0.99 1.86 8.04
CA LEU A 54 -0.44 1.57 8.09
C LEU A 54 -1.11 2.49 9.10
N LEU A 55 -2.19 3.12 8.68
CA LEU A 55 -2.97 4.08 9.47
C LEU A 55 -4.35 3.51 9.77
N CYS A 56 -4.86 3.81 10.95
CA CYS A 56 -6.27 3.66 11.25
C CYS A 56 -7.01 4.90 10.73
N VAL A 57 -7.96 4.68 9.84
CA VAL A 57 -8.78 5.73 9.22
C VAL A 57 -10.15 5.73 9.87
N MET A 58 -10.57 6.90 10.37
CA MET A 58 -11.81 7.09 11.11
C MET A 58 -12.67 8.18 10.48
N PRO A 59 -14.01 8.12 10.63
CA PRO A 59 -14.89 9.22 10.23
C PRO A 59 -14.50 10.53 10.90
N GLN A 60 -14.57 11.65 10.17
CA GLN A 60 -14.21 12.97 10.67
C GLN A 60 -14.96 13.34 11.98
N ASN A 61 -16.23 12.95 12.08
CA ASN A 61 -17.11 13.29 13.21
C ASN A 61 -17.19 12.19 14.27
N MET A 62 -16.44 11.08 14.13
CA MET A 62 -16.42 10.03 15.14
C MET A 62 -15.60 10.49 16.35
N GLU A 63 -16.19 10.39 17.53
CA GLU A 63 -15.48 10.60 18.78
C GLU A 63 -14.55 9.42 19.03
N ARG A 64 -13.32 9.75 19.38
CA ARG A 64 -12.32 8.78 19.75
C ARG A 64 -12.35 8.52 21.26
N HIS A 65 -12.16 7.27 21.69
CA HIS A 65 -12.16 6.91 23.11
C HIS A 65 -10.82 7.25 23.80
N GLY A 66 -9.71 7.28 23.03
CA GLY A 66 -8.39 7.70 23.50
C GLY A 66 -8.06 9.13 23.10
N ASP A 67 -7.08 9.74 23.78
CA ASP A 67 -6.65 11.13 23.61
C ASP A 67 -5.22 11.28 23.03
N GLY A 68 -4.55 10.16 22.74
CA GLY A 68 -3.17 10.14 22.23
C GLY A 68 -3.06 10.43 20.74
N GLU A 69 -1.84 10.64 20.27
CA GLU A 69 -1.52 10.85 18.83
C GLU A 69 -1.65 9.57 17.99
N TYR A 70 -1.61 8.38 18.63
CA TYR A 70 -1.76 7.08 17.97
C TYR A 70 -2.98 6.35 18.51
N ILE A 71 -3.43 5.35 17.74
CA ILE A 71 -4.51 4.45 18.15
C ILE A 71 -3.94 3.06 18.45
N GLY A 72 -4.31 2.52 19.62
CA GLY A 72 -3.92 1.17 20.03
C GLY A 72 -4.87 0.09 19.51
N ILE A 73 -4.38 -1.15 19.49
CA ILE A 73 -5.16 -2.32 19.03
C ILE A 73 -6.44 -2.49 19.86
N ASP A 74 -6.35 -2.33 21.20
CA ASP A 74 -7.51 -2.52 22.09
C ASP A 74 -8.56 -1.41 21.90
N GLU A 75 -8.13 -0.19 21.60
CA GLU A 75 -9.05 0.89 21.25
C GLU A 75 -9.74 0.58 19.91
N MET A 76 -9.00 0.12 18.90
CA MET A 76 -9.55 -0.23 17.59
C MET A 76 -10.66 -1.29 17.68
N LYS A 77 -10.55 -2.27 18.59
CA LYS A 77 -11.57 -3.32 18.82
C LYS A 77 -12.94 -2.76 19.24
N THR A 78 -12.99 -1.53 19.73
CA THR A 78 -14.24 -0.92 20.21
C THR A 78 -15.09 -0.29 19.12
N TYR A 79 -14.56 -0.19 17.89
CA TYR A 79 -15.24 0.42 16.77
C TYR A 79 -15.70 -0.62 15.74
N PRO A 80 -16.79 -0.37 15.00
CA PRO A 80 -17.14 -1.19 13.85
C PRO A 80 -16.08 -1.04 12.75
N PHE A 81 -15.84 -2.12 12.00
CA PHE A 81 -14.86 -2.14 10.92
C PHE A 81 -15.52 -2.24 9.53
N VAL A 82 -14.93 -1.52 8.58
CA VAL A 82 -15.00 -1.80 7.14
C VAL A 82 -13.71 -2.50 6.78
N ALA A 83 -13.77 -3.77 6.40
CA ALA A 83 -12.57 -4.56 6.12
C ALA A 83 -12.28 -4.66 4.63
N GLN A 84 -11.01 -4.80 4.29
CA GLN A 84 -10.65 -5.26 2.95
C GLN A 84 -11.01 -6.73 2.76
N ARG A 85 -11.36 -7.10 1.53
CA ARG A 85 -11.54 -8.49 1.16
C ARG A 85 -10.21 -9.23 1.30
N GLU A 86 -10.24 -10.46 1.83
CA GLU A 86 -9.05 -11.23 2.25
C GLU A 86 -7.94 -11.38 1.19
N SER A 87 -8.27 -11.31 -0.09
CA SER A 87 -7.30 -11.45 -1.19
C SER A 87 -6.68 -10.15 -1.68
N THR A 88 -6.98 -9.01 -1.03
CA THR A 88 -6.66 -7.69 -1.60
C THR A 88 -5.34 -7.13 -1.09
N ASP A 89 -5.07 -7.22 0.21
CA ASP A 89 -3.85 -6.70 0.85
C ASP A 89 -3.34 -7.66 1.94
N ALA A 90 -2.26 -8.38 1.62
CA ALA A 90 -1.66 -9.36 2.53
C ALA A 90 -1.07 -8.69 3.77
N ASP A 91 -0.57 -7.46 3.69
CA ASP A 91 0.07 -6.77 4.82
C ASP A 91 -0.95 -6.42 5.90
N ILE A 92 -2.10 -5.86 5.49
CA ILE A 92 -3.20 -5.56 6.41
C ILE A 92 -3.73 -6.85 7.04
N GLN A 93 -3.91 -7.91 6.26
CA GLN A 93 -4.34 -9.21 6.77
C GLN A 93 -3.33 -9.81 7.77
N ASN A 94 -2.04 -9.74 7.48
CA ASN A 94 -0.98 -10.21 8.36
C ASN A 94 -0.93 -9.39 9.66
N PHE A 95 -1.10 -8.07 9.56
CA PHE A 95 -1.18 -7.19 10.72
C PHE A 95 -2.40 -7.56 11.61
N LEU A 96 -3.59 -7.73 11.03
CA LEU A 96 -4.80 -8.10 11.77
C LEU A 96 -4.62 -9.43 12.51
N LYS A 97 -4.09 -10.44 11.82
CA LYS A 97 -3.81 -11.77 12.41
C LYS A 97 -2.74 -11.70 13.50
N GLY A 98 -1.65 -10.99 13.26
CA GLY A 98 -0.53 -10.86 14.20
C GLY A 98 -0.87 -10.08 15.46
N SER A 99 -1.79 -9.11 15.38
CA SER A 99 -2.26 -8.30 16.51
C SER A 99 -3.44 -8.92 17.27
N ALA A 100 -3.90 -10.11 16.89
CA ALA A 100 -5.12 -10.72 17.41
C ALA A 100 -6.34 -9.76 17.38
N LEU A 101 -6.37 -8.92 16.36
CA LEU A 101 -7.48 -8.03 16.08
C LEU A 101 -8.51 -8.81 15.25
N ASP A 102 -9.41 -9.48 15.95
CA ASP A 102 -10.54 -10.18 15.32
C ASP A 102 -11.56 -9.13 14.89
N VAL A 103 -11.56 -8.84 13.60
CA VAL A 103 -12.43 -7.85 12.99
C VAL A 103 -13.69 -8.51 12.49
N HIS A 104 -14.76 -8.43 13.27
CA HIS A 104 -16.10 -8.83 12.81
C HIS A 104 -16.69 -7.74 11.90
N ALA A 105 -16.11 -7.60 10.70
CA ALA A 105 -16.59 -6.62 9.73
C ALA A 105 -17.91 -7.10 9.08
N LYS A 106 -18.88 -6.19 9.03
CA LYS A 106 -20.12 -6.40 8.28
C LYS A 106 -19.95 -6.11 6.78
N TYR A 107 -18.91 -5.39 6.43
CA TYR A 107 -18.66 -4.90 5.07
C TYR A 107 -17.25 -5.32 4.64
N HIS A 108 -17.17 -5.95 3.46
CA HIS A 108 -15.92 -6.35 2.84
C HIS A 108 -15.81 -5.65 1.47
N VAL A 109 -14.78 -4.86 1.29
CA VAL A 109 -14.58 -3.99 0.13
C VAL A 109 -13.27 -4.34 -0.56
N VAL A 110 -13.19 -4.22 -1.87
CA VAL A 110 -11.97 -4.47 -2.67
C VAL A 110 -11.27 -3.16 -3.01
N ASP A 111 -12.05 -2.13 -3.32
CA ASP A 111 -11.56 -0.83 -3.79
C ASP A 111 -11.28 0.12 -2.62
N ASP A 112 -10.07 0.68 -2.59
CA ASP A 112 -9.61 1.54 -1.49
C ASP A 112 -10.44 2.82 -1.38
N LEU A 113 -10.79 3.44 -2.52
CA LEU A 113 -11.57 4.67 -2.55
C LEU A 113 -13.00 4.43 -2.01
N ALA A 114 -13.60 3.32 -2.42
CA ALA A 114 -14.91 2.91 -1.90
C ALA A 114 -14.86 2.63 -0.39
N MET A 115 -13.79 2.01 0.11
CA MET A 115 -13.62 1.75 1.53
C MET A 115 -13.52 3.04 2.34
N VAL A 116 -12.67 3.99 1.92
CA VAL A 116 -12.54 5.28 2.62
C VAL A 116 -13.82 6.10 2.51
N SER A 117 -14.54 6.02 1.38
CA SER A 117 -15.87 6.62 1.24
C SER A 117 -16.86 6.10 2.29
N MET A 118 -16.91 4.78 2.50
CA MET A 118 -17.76 4.18 3.54
C MET A 118 -17.37 4.68 4.93
N VAL A 119 -16.07 4.74 5.23
CA VAL A 119 -15.59 5.29 6.50
C VAL A 119 -16.03 6.74 6.68
N ALA A 120 -15.84 7.59 5.67
CA ALA A 120 -16.28 9.00 5.71
C ALA A 120 -17.78 9.16 5.99
N HIS A 121 -18.59 8.18 5.56
CA HIS A 121 -20.03 8.15 5.81
C HIS A 121 -20.43 7.43 7.12
N GLY A 122 -19.47 7.10 8.00
CA GLY A 122 -19.74 6.60 9.35
C GLY A 122 -20.02 5.09 9.45
N PHE A 123 -19.66 4.29 8.45
CA PHE A 123 -19.85 2.82 8.49
C PHE A 123 -18.89 2.11 9.45
N GLY A 124 -17.87 2.81 9.94
CA GLY A 124 -16.87 2.28 10.86
C GLY A 124 -15.48 2.85 10.56
N ILE A 125 -14.47 2.17 11.07
CA ILE A 125 -13.06 2.48 10.82
C ILE A 125 -12.47 1.48 9.83
N CYS A 126 -11.33 1.80 9.20
CA CYS A 126 -10.55 0.86 8.42
C CYS A 126 -9.05 1.05 8.66
N ILE A 127 -8.24 0.14 8.13
CA ILE A 127 -6.79 0.26 8.09
C ILE A 127 -6.40 0.51 6.64
N MET A 128 -5.59 1.54 6.40
CA MET A 128 -5.12 1.92 5.07
C MET A 128 -3.64 2.28 5.10
N PRO A 129 -2.89 2.00 4.03
CA PRO A 129 -1.54 2.52 3.88
C PRO A 129 -1.54 4.04 3.75
N GLU A 130 -0.54 4.70 4.36
CA GLU A 130 -0.42 6.16 4.32
C GLU A 130 -0.33 6.69 2.88
N MET A 131 0.40 5.98 2.01
CA MET A 131 0.56 6.37 0.61
C MET A 131 -0.79 6.49 -0.12
N VAL A 132 -1.73 5.60 0.17
CA VAL A 132 -3.09 5.64 -0.41
C VAL A 132 -3.86 6.86 0.08
N MET A 133 -3.63 7.27 1.34
CA MET A 133 -4.38 8.36 1.96
C MET A 133 -3.97 9.76 1.49
N LYS A 134 -2.80 9.92 0.83
CA LYS A 134 -2.29 11.24 0.40
C LYS A 134 -3.20 12.02 -0.55
N ASP A 135 -3.91 11.30 -1.42
CA ASP A 135 -4.74 11.90 -2.48
C ASP A 135 -6.24 11.54 -2.36
N ILE A 136 -6.66 11.10 -1.17
CA ILE A 136 -8.06 10.72 -0.93
C ILE A 136 -8.94 11.97 -0.83
N PRO A 137 -10.05 12.07 -1.62
CA PRO A 137 -10.92 13.24 -1.66
C PRO A 137 -12.01 13.24 -0.56
N TYR A 138 -11.79 12.55 0.56
CA TYR A 138 -12.76 12.43 1.65
C TYR A 138 -12.22 13.02 2.94
N GLU A 139 -13.10 13.65 3.72
CA GLU A 139 -12.78 14.15 5.05
C GLU A 139 -12.82 13.01 6.08
N VAL A 140 -11.64 12.53 6.47
CA VAL A 140 -11.42 11.49 7.47
C VAL A 140 -10.27 11.87 8.39
N LYS A 141 -10.19 11.22 9.55
CA LYS A 141 -9.06 11.33 10.46
C LYS A 141 -8.19 10.09 10.30
N CYS A 142 -6.87 10.30 10.22
CA CYS A 142 -5.90 9.22 10.13
C CYS A 142 -5.01 9.22 11.38
N TYR A 143 -4.87 8.07 12.01
CA TYR A 143 -4.04 7.90 13.20
C TYR A 143 -2.99 6.81 12.98
N PRO A 144 -1.71 7.07 13.31
CA PRO A 144 -0.71 6.03 13.38
C PRO A 144 -1.15 4.93 14.37
N ILE A 145 -0.86 3.67 14.02
CA ILE A 145 -1.24 2.50 14.84
C ILE A 145 -0.10 2.16 15.80
N LYS A 146 -0.44 1.74 17.03
CA LYS A 146 0.52 1.27 18.01
C LYS A 146 0.17 -0.15 18.48
N PRO A 147 1.11 -1.13 18.42
CA PRO A 147 2.49 -1.03 17.91
C PRO A 147 2.54 -0.62 16.43
N GLU A 148 3.68 -0.04 16.02
CA GLU A 148 3.86 0.45 14.65
C GLU A 148 3.57 -0.66 13.64
N ALA A 149 2.72 -0.36 12.66
CA ALA A 149 2.38 -1.23 11.55
C ALA A 149 2.79 -0.55 10.24
N TYR A 150 3.40 -1.30 9.33
CA TYR A 150 3.83 -0.79 8.03
C TYR A 150 3.92 -1.93 7.00
N ARG A 151 3.97 -1.55 5.73
CA ARG A 151 4.38 -2.43 4.64
C ARG A 151 5.64 -1.88 3.97
N ILE A 152 6.38 -2.74 3.28
CA ILE A 152 7.51 -2.35 2.45
C ILE A 152 7.08 -2.45 1.00
N VAL A 153 6.96 -1.32 0.33
CA VAL A 153 6.72 -1.28 -1.12
C VAL A 153 8.05 -1.38 -1.85
N GLY A 154 8.12 -2.26 -2.81
CA GLY A 154 9.31 -2.47 -3.62
C GLY A 154 9.02 -2.56 -5.11
N LEU A 155 10.09 -2.50 -5.90
CA LEU A 155 10.07 -2.73 -7.33
C LEU A 155 10.46 -4.18 -7.60
N ALA A 156 9.52 -4.95 -8.14
CA ALA A 156 9.70 -6.36 -8.44
C ALA A 156 9.89 -6.59 -9.94
N THR A 157 10.72 -7.59 -10.24
CA THR A 157 11.00 -8.09 -11.60
C THR A 157 11.17 -9.60 -11.55
N GLN A 158 11.06 -10.27 -12.70
CA GLN A 158 11.34 -11.70 -12.78
C GLN A 158 12.83 -11.98 -12.60
N ASN A 159 13.68 -11.20 -13.30
CA ASN A 159 15.13 -11.31 -13.22
C ASN A 159 15.77 -9.93 -13.47
N SER A 160 16.52 -9.43 -12.48
CA SER A 160 17.20 -8.13 -12.59
C SER A 160 18.48 -8.15 -13.44
N GLU A 161 19.03 -9.33 -13.75
CA GLU A 161 20.28 -9.46 -14.52
C GLU A 161 20.06 -9.40 -16.05
N PHE A 162 18.87 -9.79 -16.52
CA PHE A 162 18.57 -9.89 -17.95
C PHE A 162 17.34 -9.04 -18.32
N MET A 163 17.56 -7.74 -18.46
CA MET A 163 16.52 -6.79 -18.86
C MET A 163 16.78 -6.22 -20.23
N ALA A 164 15.72 -5.97 -21.01
CA ALA A 164 15.85 -5.16 -22.22
C ALA A 164 16.37 -3.75 -21.88
N PRO A 165 17.14 -3.08 -22.76
CA PRO A 165 17.78 -1.80 -22.45
C PRO A 165 16.81 -0.72 -21.93
N ALA A 166 15.62 -0.59 -22.51
CA ALA A 166 14.61 0.37 -22.07
C ALA A 166 14.09 0.05 -20.67
N VAL A 167 13.86 -1.24 -20.37
CA VAL A 167 13.41 -1.73 -19.06
C VAL A 167 14.50 -1.47 -18.01
N SER A 168 15.75 -1.81 -18.30
CA SER A 168 16.89 -1.57 -17.42
C SER A 168 17.06 -0.08 -17.10
N THR A 169 16.89 0.79 -18.12
CA THR A 169 16.97 2.25 -17.93
C THR A 169 15.87 2.75 -16.97
N MET A 170 14.64 2.28 -17.14
CA MET A 170 13.53 2.66 -16.23
C MET A 170 13.73 2.09 -14.84
N TYR A 171 14.17 0.84 -14.72
CA TYR A 171 14.45 0.18 -13.44
C TYR A 171 15.50 0.94 -12.63
N GLN A 172 16.65 1.28 -13.24
CA GLN A 172 17.70 2.05 -12.58
C GLN A 172 17.22 3.45 -12.18
N TYR A 173 16.50 4.13 -13.08
CA TYR A 173 15.93 5.45 -12.79
C TYR A 173 15.03 5.43 -11.55
N ILE A 174 14.16 4.42 -11.42
CA ILE A 174 13.26 4.30 -10.26
C ILE A 174 14.09 4.09 -8.99
N ILE A 175 15.06 3.17 -8.98
CA ILE A 175 15.89 2.89 -7.81
C ILE A 175 16.67 4.12 -7.36
N GLU A 176 17.31 4.83 -8.30
CA GLU A 176 18.08 6.04 -8.00
C GLU A 176 17.18 7.15 -7.45
N HIS A 177 15.98 7.32 -8.00
CA HIS A 177 15.04 8.34 -7.54
C HIS A 177 14.59 8.11 -6.10
N TYR A 178 14.37 6.85 -5.69
CA TYR A 178 13.98 6.54 -4.31
C TYR A 178 15.16 6.61 -3.33
N LYS A 179 16.37 6.19 -3.72
CA LYS A 179 17.58 6.35 -2.88
C LYS A 179 17.87 7.81 -2.54
N GLN A 180 17.65 8.73 -3.48
CA GLN A 180 17.83 10.16 -3.23
C GLN A 180 16.80 10.75 -2.25
N LYS A 181 15.62 10.15 -2.13
CA LYS A 181 14.61 10.60 -1.15
C LYS A 181 14.94 10.16 0.27
N ASP A 182 15.45 8.94 0.44
CA ASP A 182 15.84 8.43 1.76
C ASP A 182 17.03 9.20 2.36
N GLU A 183 17.88 9.83 1.54
CA GLU A 183 18.99 10.69 2.01
C GLU A 183 18.52 12.08 2.46
N VAL A 184 17.31 12.51 2.14
CA VAL A 184 16.77 13.84 2.48
C VAL A 184 15.88 13.81 3.73
N ASP A 185 15.38 12.64 4.13
CA ASP A 185 14.49 12.44 5.29
C ASP A 185 15.21 11.89 6.55
N VAL A 186 16.56 12.06 6.64
CA VAL A 186 17.38 11.72 7.82
C VAL A 186 17.82 12.96 8.57
#